data_bb2345e91d7c3c878c6a7ed1e1442f6b
#
_entry.id   bb2345e91d7c3c878c6a7ed1e1442f6b
#
_cell.length_a   1.000
_cell.length_b   1.000
_cell.length_c   1.000
_cell.angle_alpha   90.00
_cell.angle_beta   90.00
_cell.angle_gamma   90.00
#
_symmetry.space_group_name_H-M   'P 1'
#
loop_
_entity.id
_entity.type
_entity.pdbx_description
1 polymer ?
#
loop_
_entity_poly.entity_id
_entity_poly.type
_entity_poly.pdbx_seq_one_letter_code
_entity_poly.pdbx_strand_id
1 'polypeptide(L)'
;MNKAATTRQHIIAEAAKIFNVKGYSGASISDVMASTGLKKGGIYNHFANKEELTVEAFNHAFDQMQRQFVEVLTDERPPLEQLTAFVEVFRSFIYEPPIKGGCPILNSSVEVDDQEGALALAVKKAARSWEIIIQRKIEEAITLGDIPGRVDPRKQAVIMISALEGAILLAKLHKEAYYLQVAADHQIDLIHQMKTSTEV
;
A
#
# COMPACT_ATOMS: atom_id res chain seq x y z
N MET A 1 12.32 -7.01 25.99
CA MET A 1 11.22 -6.10 25.58
C MET A 1 10.28 -5.89 26.77
N ASN A 2 9.80 -4.67 26.99
CA ASN A 2 8.85 -4.37 28.08
C ASN A 2 7.47 -4.99 27.76
N LYS A 3 6.86 -5.71 28.70
CA LYS A 3 5.56 -6.39 28.54
C LYS A 3 4.46 -5.45 28.02
N ALA A 4 4.46 -4.19 28.45
CA ALA A 4 3.51 -3.17 27.98
C ALA A 4 3.69 -2.86 26.49
N ALA A 5 4.93 -2.72 26.01
CA ALA A 5 5.23 -2.49 24.60
C ALA A 5 4.79 -3.69 23.73
N THR A 6 5.01 -4.91 24.20
CA THR A 6 4.57 -6.13 23.50
C THR A 6 3.05 -6.20 23.40
N THR A 7 2.33 -5.85 24.47
CA THR A 7 0.85 -5.82 24.47
C THR A 7 0.33 -4.74 23.52
N ARG A 8 0.93 -3.54 23.51
CA ARG A 8 0.54 -2.46 22.60
C ARG A 8 0.70 -2.88 21.13
N GLN A 9 1.83 -3.49 20.77
CA GLN A 9 2.07 -3.97 19.40
C GLN A 9 1.09 -5.09 19.01
N HIS A 10 0.74 -5.99 19.94
CA HIS A 10 -0.27 -7.01 19.68
C HIS A 10 -1.64 -6.39 19.39
N ILE A 11 -2.06 -5.38 20.16
CA ILE A 11 -3.34 -4.68 19.92
C ILE A 11 -3.33 -4.03 18.53
N ILE A 12 -2.24 -3.33 18.16
CA ILE A 12 -2.11 -2.68 16.84
C ILE A 12 -2.20 -3.71 15.72
N ALA A 13 -1.47 -4.81 15.81
CA ALA A 13 -1.45 -5.83 14.77
C ALA A 13 -2.82 -6.49 14.56
N GLU A 14 -3.56 -6.78 15.63
CA GLU A 14 -4.91 -7.33 15.52
C GLU A 14 -5.92 -6.28 15.00
N ALA A 15 -5.84 -5.03 15.49
CA ALA A 15 -6.67 -3.94 15.02
C ALA A 15 -6.45 -3.68 13.52
N ALA A 16 -5.21 -3.71 13.04
CA ALA A 16 -4.86 -3.53 11.63
C ALA A 16 -5.58 -4.54 10.72
N LYS A 17 -5.57 -5.83 11.09
CA LYS A 17 -6.28 -6.88 10.34
C LYS A 17 -7.79 -6.65 10.32
N ILE A 18 -8.37 -6.25 11.46
CA ILE A 18 -9.80 -6.05 11.61
C ILE A 18 -10.25 -4.84 10.80
N PHE A 19 -9.56 -3.70 10.98
CA PHE A 19 -9.92 -2.46 10.33
C PHE A 19 -9.74 -2.54 8.82
N ASN A 20 -8.67 -3.21 8.36
CA ASN A 20 -8.45 -3.40 6.91
C ASN A 20 -9.50 -4.30 6.22
N VAL A 21 -10.21 -5.15 6.97
CA VAL A 21 -11.27 -6.02 6.44
C VAL A 21 -12.66 -5.42 6.60
N LYS A 22 -12.96 -4.87 7.80
CA LYS A 22 -14.30 -4.37 8.16
C LYS A 22 -14.50 -2.90 7.82
N GLY A 23 -13.44 -2.19 7.46
CA GLY A 23 -13.41 -0.75 7.37
C GLY A 23 -13.12 -0.09 8.73
N TYR A 24 -12.55 1.09 8.67
CA TYR A 24 -12.16 1.86 9.86
C TYR A 24 -13.37 2.45 10.59
N SER A 25 -14.40 2.82 9.84
CA SER A 25 -15.69 3.28 10.40
C SER A 25 -16.52 2.11 10.94
N GLY A 26 -16.59 1.00 10.19
CA GLY A 26 -17.41 -0.16 10.52
C GLY A 26 -16.88 -1.01 11.67
N ALA A 27 -15.58 -1.04 11.90
CA ALA A 27 -14.96 -1.81 12.98
C ALA A 27 -15.12 -1.14 14.34
N SER A 28 -15.30 -1.94 15.39
CA SER A 28 -15.52 -1.49 16.77
C SER A 28 -14.38 -1.90 17.70
N ILE A 29 -14.28 -1.23 18.86
CA ILE A 29 -13.39 -1.67 19.95
C ILE A 29 -13.78 -3.07 20.45
N SER A 30 -15.06 -3.44 20.36
CA SER A 30 -15.51 -4.79 20.72
C SER A 30 -14.92 -5.86 19.81
N ASP A 31 -14.73 -5.56 18.51
CA ASP A 31 -14.05 -6.47 17.58
C ASP A 31 -12.58 -6.67 17.96
N VAL A 32 -11.90 -5.59 18.37
CA VAL A 32 -10.50 -5.64 18.83
C VAL A 32 -10.41 -6.42 20.15
N MET A 33 -11.36 -6.20 21.08
CA MET A 33 -11.45 -6.98 22.32
C MET A 33 -11.60 -8.48 22.05
N ALA A 34 -12.48 -8.85 21.13
CA ALA A 34 -12.70 -10.24 20.74
C ALA A 34 -11.45 -10.91 20.15
N SER A 35 -10.69 -10.18 19.33
CA SER A 35 -9.47 -10.69 18.69
C SER A 35 -8.29 -10.77 19.66
N THR A 36 -8.13 -9.79 20.53
CA THR A 36 -6.99 -9.73 21.45
C THR A 36 -7.20 -10.47 22.77
N GLY A 37 -8.44 -10.83 23.12
CA GLY A 37 -8.81 -11.36 24.43
C GLY A 37 -8.75 -10.34 25.57
N LEU A 38 -8.51 -9.07 25.27
CA LEU A 38 -8.39 -8.01 26.27
C LEU A 38 -9.76 -7.38 26.60
N LYS A 39 -9.91 -6.93 27.83
CA LYS A 39 -11.06 -6.10 28.24
C LYS A 39 -10.86 -4.65 27.73
N LYS A 40 -11.94 -3.88 27.64
CA LYS A 40 -11.96 -2.48 27.19
C LYS A 40 -10.90 -1.61 27.88
N GLY A 41 -10.76 -1.73 29.21
CA GLY A 41 -9.72 -1.01 29.97
C GLY A 41 -8.29 -1.41 29.57
N GLY A 42 -8.07 -2.68 29.23
CA GLY A 42 -6.76 -3.15 28.74
C GLY A 42 -6.34 -2.50 27.41
N ILE A 43 -7.30 -2.18 26.54
CA ILE A 43 -7.03 -1.44 25.29
C ILE A 43 -6.78 0.04 25.59
N TYR A 44 -7.67 0.69 26.34
CA TYR A 44 -7.56 2.11 26.63
C TYR A 44 -6.45 2.50 27.61
N ASN A 45 -5.78 1.53 28.23
CA ASN A 45 -4.50 1.78 28.93
C ASN A 45 -3.34 2.07 27.97
N HIS A 46 -3.50 1.74 26.66
CA HIS A 46 -2.47 1.92 25.64
C HIS A 46 -2.81 2.98 24.59
N PHE A 47 -4.08 3.33 24.45
CA PHE A 47 -4.58 4.28 23.44
C PHE A 47 -5.59 5.23 24.08
N ALA A 48 -5.46 6.53 23.86
CA ALA A 48 -6.35 7.53 24.41
C ALA A 48 -7.80 7.38 23.92
N ASN A 49 -7.96 6.96 22.65
CA ASN A 49 -9.26 6.79 22.02
C ASN A 49 -9.17 5.81 20.82
N LYS A 50 -10.32 5.55 20.16
CA LYS A 50 -10.39 4.68 18.96
C LYS A 50 -9.60 5.30 17.79
N GLU A 51 -9.60 6.62 17.65
CA GLU A 51 -8.93 7.31 16.55
C GLU A 51 -7.41 7.09 16.57
N GLU A 52 -6.77 7.22 17.73
CA GLU A 52 -5.35 6.92 17.89
C GLU A 52 -5.03 5.48 17.49
N LEU A 53 -5.81 4.50 17.99
CA LEU A 53 -5.63 3.10 17.60
C LEU A 53 -5.84 2.90 16.09
N THR A 54 -6.80 3.60 15.50
CA THR A 54 -7.11 3.52 14.07
C THR A 54 -5.93 3.99 13.21
N VAL A 55 -5.33 5.14 13.56
CA VAL A 55 -4.15 5.67 12.84
C VAL A 55 -2.95 4.74 12.97
N GLU A 56 -2.70 4.21 14.17
CA GLU A 56 -1.61 3.29 14.40
C GLU A 56 -1.81 1.93 13.68
N ALA A 57 -3.03 1.45 13.65
CA ALA A 57 -3.39 0.24 12.92
C ALA A 57 -3.22 0.42 11.41
N PHE A 58 -3.61 1.58 10.86
CA PHE A 58 -3.36 1.92 9.46
C PHE A 58 -1.86 1.99 9.15
N ASN A 59 -1.10 2.73 9.96
CA ASN A 59 0.35 2.84 9.77
C ASN A 59 1.03 1.46 9.82
N HIS A 60 0.63 0.60 10.76
CA HIS A 60 1.15 -0.76 10.85
C HIS A 60 0.82 -1.60 9.59
N ALA A 61 -0.42 -1.50 9.09
CA ALA A 61 -0.82 -2.18 7.85
C ALA A 61 -0.02 -1.68 6.64
N PHE A 62 0.15 -0.36 6.55
CA PHE A 62 0.94 0.27 5.51
C PHE A 62 2.42 -0.13 5.57
N ASP A 63 3.02 -0.13 6.78
CA ASP A 63 4.41 -0.55 6.97
C ASP A 63 4.63 -2.02 6.58
N GLN A 64 3.67 -2.91 6.87
CA GLN A 64 3.74 -4.31 6.43
C GLN A 64 3.75 -4.43 4.91
N MET A 65 2.86 -3.68 4.25
CA MET A 65 2.80 -3.63 2.80
C MET A 65 4.08 -3.03 2.20
N GLN A 66 4.54 -1.90 2.75
CA GLN A 66 5.71 -1.18 2.25
C GLN A 66 6.99 -2.04 2.26
N ARG A 67 7.15 -2.94 3.23
CA ARG A 67 8.34 -3.82 3.30
C ARG A 67 8.52 -4.66 2.04
N GLN A 68 7.44 -5.18 1.46
CA GLN A 68 7.51 -5.98 0.22
C GLN A 68 8.01 -5.15 -0.95
N PHE A 69 7.65 -3.86 -1.00
CA PHE A 69 8.09 -2.95 -2.06
C PHE A 69 9.49 -2.41 -1.84
N VAL A 70 9.87 -2.11 -0.60
CA VAL A 70 11.23 -1.61 -0.29
C VAL A 70 12.27 -2.61 -0.74
N GLU A 71 12.05 -3.90 -0.51
CA GLU A 71 12.97 -4.97 -0.92
C GLU A 71 13.27 -4.92 -2.42
N VAL A 72 12.24 -4.78 -3.26
CA VAL A 72 12.40 -4.76 -4.73
C VAL A 72 12.81 -3.40 -5.30
N LEU A 73 12.63 -2.31 -4.56
CA LEU A 73 12.95 -0.95 -5.01
C LEU A 73 14.33 -0.45 -4.54
N THR A 74 15.02 -1.23 -3.69
CA THR A 74 16.33 -0.86 -3.14
C THR A 74 17.43 -1.87 -3.44
N ASP A 75 17.14 -2.91 -4.22
CA ASP A 75 18.14 -3.86 -4.67
C ASP A 75 19.05 -3.26 -5.76
N GLU A 76 20.04 -4.03 -6.23
CA GLU A 76 21.04 -3.59 -7.20
C GLU A 76 20.54 -3.60 -8.67
N ARG A 77 19.26 -3.92 -8.90
CA ARG A 77 18.70 -3.93 -10.26
C ARG A 77 18.59 -2.52 -10.85
N PRO A 78 18.67 -2.39 -12.19
CA PRO A 78 18.37 -1.12 -12.86
C PRO A 78 16.97 -0.58 -12.51
N PRO A 79 16.76 0.75 -12.52
CA PRO A 79 15.49 1.36 -12.09
C PRO A 79 14.23 0.81 -12.79
N LEU A 80 14.31 0.48 -14.10
CA LEU A 80 13.18 -0.09 -14.84
C LEU A 80 12.86 -1.52 -14.43
N GLU A 81 13.85 -2.32 -14.05
CA GLU A 81 13.65 -3.65 -13.52
C GLU A 81 13.07 -3.60 -12.10
N GLN A 82 13.47 -2.61 -11.30
CA GLN A 82 12.85 -2.34 -9.99
C GLN A 82 11.37 -1.95 -10.15
N LEU A 83 11.01 -1.11 -11.13
CA LEU A 83 9.62 -0.77 -11.45
C LEU A 83 8.82 -2.00 -11.90
N THR A 84 9.41 -2.86 -12.73
CA THR A 84 8.78 -4.13 -13.14
C THR A 84 8.52 -5.01 -11.92
N ALA A 85 9.50 -5.16 -11.03
CA ALA A 85 9.34 -5.93 -9.79
C ALA A 85 8.30 -5.32 -8.85
N PHE A 86 8.20 -3.99 -8.79
CA PHE A 86 7.13 -3.29 -8.06
C PHE A 86 5.74 -3.71 -8.60
N VAL A 87 5.55 -3.75 -9.90
CA VAL A 87 4.30 -4.22 -10.51
C VAL A 87 4.03 -5.69 -10.18
N GLU A 88 5.06 -6.54 -10.17
CA GLU A 88 4.93 -7.96 -9.82
C GLU A 88 4.53 -8.16 -8.35
N VAL A 89 5.02 -7.33 -7.43
CA VAL A 89 4.55 -7.34 -6.03
C VAL A 89 3.05 -7.03 -5.97
N PHE A 90 2.55 -6.03 -6.72
CA PHE A 90 1.11 -5.79 -6.81
C PHE A 90 0.36 -6.99 -7.37
N ARG A 91 0.87 -7.61 -8.44
CA ARG A 91 0.27 -8.81 -9.05
C ARG A 91 0.08 -9.94 -8.03
N SER A 92 0.99 -10.08 -7.08
CA SER A 92 0.91 -11.11 -6.05
C SER A 92 -0.21 -10.90 -5.03
N PHE A 93 -0.73 -9.67 -4.86
CA PHE A 93 -1.69 -9.31 -3.80
C PHE A 93 -3.01 -10.07 -3.85
N ILE A 94 -3.39 -10.60 -5.01
CA ILE A 94 -4.61 -11.41 -5.11
C ILE A 94 -4.46 -12.78 -4.43
N TYR A 95 -3.23 -13.29 -4.38
CA TYR A 95 -2.91 -14.59 -3.77
C TYR A 95 -2.30 -14.45 -2.38
N GLU A 96 -1.40 -13.49 -2.23
CA GLU A 96 -0.63 -13.24 -1.02
C GLU A 96 -0.70 -11.75 -0.63
N PRO A 97 -1.87 -11.30 -0.15
CA PRO A 97 -2.02 -9.90 0.23
C PRO A 97 -1.10 -9.56 1.42
N PRO A 98 -0.51 -8.36 1.45
CA PRO A 98 0.45 -7.95 2.49
C PRO A 98 -0.14 -7.96 3.88
N ILE A 99 -1.44 -7.75 3.97
CA ILE A 99 -2.25 -7.89 5.17
C ILE A 99 -3.63 -8.40 4.78
N LYS A 100 -4.30 -9.09 5.71
CA LYS A 100 -5.68 -9.54 5.50
C LYS A 100 -6.57 -8.36 5.09
N GLY A 101 -7.27 -8.50 3.97
CA GLY A 101 -8.11 -7.45 3.39
C GLY A 101 -7.48 -6.75 2.16
N GLY A 102 -6.18 -6.95 1.88
CA GLY A 102 -5.50 -6.37 0.70
C GLY A 102 -4.92 -4.98 0.97
N CYS A 103 -4.84 -4.13 -0.05
CA CYS A 103 -4.22 -2.81 0.04
C CYS A 103 -4.87 -1.91 1.12
N PRO A 104 -4.13 -1.49 2.16
CA PRO A 104 -4.69 -0.62 3.20
C PRO A 104 -4.97 0.79 2.69
N ILE A 105 -4.23 1.29 1.68
CA ILE A 105 -4.50 2.60 1.09
C ILE A 105 -5.85 2.56 0.40
N LEU A 106 -6.09 1.59 -0.48
CA LEU A 106 -7.37 1.45 -1.19
C LEU A 106 -8.55 1.33 -0.21
N ASN A 107 -8.42 0.42 0.78
CA ASN A 107 -9.51 0.14 1.71
C ASN A 107 -9.88 1.33 2.60
N SER A 108 -8.90 2.19 2.95
CA SER A 108 -9.14 3.37 3.77
C SER A 108 -9.49 4.62 2.97
N SER A 109 -9.01 4.75 1.72
CA SER A 109 -9.22 5.96 0.92
C SER A 109 -10.69 6.30 0.72
N VAL A 110 -11.52 5.31 0.39
CA VAL A 110 -12.96 5.50 0.19
C VAL A 110 -13.73 5.86 1.46
N GLU A 111 -13.12 5.69 2.64
CA GLU A 111 -13.74 6.07 3.91
C GLU A 111 -13.32 7.47 4.37
N VAL A 112 -12.24 8.02 3.81
CA VAL A 112 -11.65 9.28 4.30
C VAL A 112 -11.51 10.37 3.22
N ASP A 113 -11.96 10.13 1.99
CA ASP A 113 -11.84 11.07 0.87
C ASP A 113 -12.53 12.42 1.15
N ASP A 114 -13.71 12.38 1.77
CA ASP A 114 -14.49 13.55 2.19
C ASP A 114 -14.26 13.94 3.67
N GLN A 115 -13.24 13.34 4.34
CA GLN A 115 -13.00 13.60 5.76
C GLN A 115 -11.71 14.39 5.98
N GLU A 116 -11.70 15.13 7.11
CA GLU A 116 -10.50 15.71 7.71
C GLU A 116 -10.19 14.95 9.00
N GLY A 117 -8.90 14.84 9.35
CA GLY A 117 -8.47 14.18 10.57
C GLY A 117 -7.18 13.38 10.40
N ALA A 118 -6.75 12.77 11.48
CA ALA A 118 -5.45 12.11 11.55
C ALA A 118 -5.34 10.92 10.59
N LEU A 119 -6.41 10.12 10.45
CA LEU A 119 -6.45 9.01 9.51
C LEU A 119 -6.38 9.50 8.06
N ALA A 120 -7.17 10.50 7.68
CA ALA A 120 -7.15 11.06 6.33
C ALA A 120 -5.76 11.59 5.94
N LEU A 121 -5.08 12.28 6.87
CA LEU A 121 -3.71 12.74 6.68
C LEU A 121 -2.73 11.57 6.51
N ALA A 122 -2.85 10.51 7.31
CA ALA A 122 -2.00 9.33 7.20
C ALA A 122 -2.19 8.63 5.85
N VAL A 123 -3.43 8.44 5.40
CA VAL A 123 -3.76 7.82 4.10
C VAL A 123 -3.24 8.65 2.93
N LYS A 124 -3.49 9.97 2.93
CA LYS A 124 -2.97 10.90 1.91
C LYS A 124 -1.44 10.86 1.84
N LYS A 125 -0.76 10.84 2.99
CA LYS A 125 0.70 10.73 3.07
C LYS A 125 1.19 9.40 2.51
N ALA A 126 0.55 8.29 2.84
CA ALA A 126 0.89 6.96 2.34
C ALA A 126 0.75 6.88 0.80
N ALA A 127 -0.38 7.30 0.26
CA ALA A 127 -0.61 7.34 -1.18
C ALA A 127 0.43 8.22 -1.91
N ARG A 128 0.72 9.41 -1.35
CA ARG A 128 1.72 10.32 -1.92
C ARG A 128 3.13 9.75 -1.89
N SER A 129 3.47 8.97 -0.86
CA SER A 129 4.81 8.36 -0.77
C SER A 129 5.07 7.39 -1.92
N TRP A 130 4.09 6.65 -2.38
CA TRP A 130 4.20 5.75 -3.52
C TRP A 130 4.37 6.50 -4.84
N GLU A 131 3.57 7.56 -5.05
CA GLU A 131 3.74 8.44 -6.21
C GLU A 131 5.19 8.96 -6.29
N ILE A 132 5.73 9.43 -5.16
CA ILE A 132 7.11 9.96 -5.09
C ILE A 132 8.15 8.88 -5.37
N ILE A 133 7.98 7.68 -4.82
CA ILE A 133 8.96 6.59 -5.02
C ILE A 133 9.01 6.17 -6.49
N ILE A 134 7.87 5.96 -7.13
CA ILE A 134 7.80 5.57 -8.55
C ILE A 134 8.34 6.71 -9.43
N GLN A 135 7.94 7.96 -9.15
CA GLN A 135 8.46 9.13 -9.86
C GLN A 135 9.98 9.17 -9.82
N ARG A 136 10.59 8.99 -8.65
CA ARG A 136 12.06 8.98 -8.50
C ARG A 136 12.72 7.86 -9.31
N LYS A 137 12.15 6.66 -9.35
CA LYS A 137 12.71 5.56 -10.15
C LYS A 137 12.69 5.87 -11.65
N ILE A 138 11.67 6.56 -12.13
CA ILE A 138 11.61 7.03 -13.52
C ILE A 138 12.63 8.15 -13.76
N GLU A 139 12.81 9.08 -12.82
CA GLU A 139 13.83 10.13 -12.89
C GLU A 139 15.25 9.55 -12.89
N GLU A 140 15.51 8.51 -12.09
CA GLU A 140 16.77 7.76 -12.11
C GLU A 140 17.02 7.12 -13.48
N ALA A 141 16.02 6.45 -14.07
CA ALA A 141 16.13 5.85 -15.40
C ALA A 141 16.38 6.90 -16.53
N ILE A 142 15.76 8.08 -16.42
CA ILE A 142 16.03 9.19 -17.35
C ILE A 142 17.48 9.66 -17.20
N THR A 143 17.97 9.81 -15.97
CA THR A 143 19.35 10.25 -15.69
C THR A 143 20.39 9.25 -16.21
N LEU A 144 20.08 7.96 -16.19
CA LEU A 144 20.93 6.90 -16.75
C LEU A 144 20.83 6.80 -18.29
N GLY A 145 19.86 7.48 -18.93
CA GLY A 145 19.64 7.42 -20.36
C GLY A 145 18.77 6.24 -20.80
N ASP A 146 18.22 5.44 -19.88
CA ASP A 146 17.36 4.29 -20.16
C ASP A 146 15.99 4.74 -20.70
N ILE A 147 15.53 5.93 -20.32
CA ILE A 147 14.26 6.54 -20.74
C ILE A 147 14.52 7.92 -21.37
N PRO A 148 13.82 8.27 -22.47
CA PRO A 148 13.94 9.61 -23.06
C PRO A 148 13.48 10.72 -22.08
N GLY A 149 14.22 11.82 -22.02
CA GLY A 149 13.91 12.96 -21.14
C GLY A 149 12.55 13.66 -21.40
N ARG A 150 11.84 13.31 -22.48
CA ARG A 150 10.48 13.80 -22.76
C ARG A 150 9.38 13.10 -21.95
N VAL A 151 9.71 12.01 -21.27
CA VAL A 151 8.77 11.29 -20.41
C VAL A 151 8.54 12.10 -19.14
N ASP A 152 7.28 12.34 -18.78
CA ASP A 152 6.90 12.98 -17.52
C ASP A 152 6.83 11.94 -16.38
N PRO A 153 7.79 11.95 -15.43
CA PRO A 153 7.87 10.93 -14.38
C PRO A 153 6.64 10.90 -13.47
N ARG A 154 6.12 12.08 -13.12
CA ARG A 154 4.96 12.20 -12.24
C ARG A 154 3.69 11.65 -12.91
N LYS A 155 3.49 11.98 -14.17
CA LYS A 155 2.35 11.49 -14.96
C LYS A 155 2.37 9.96 -15.01
N GLN A 156 3.52 9.35 -15.29
CA GLN A 156 3.64 7.90 -15.33
C GLN A 156 3.39 7.24 -13.96
N ALA A 157 3.91 7.83 -12.89
CA ALA A 157 3.67 7.34 -11.53
C ALA A 157 2.17 7.35 -11.18
N VAL A 158 1.45 8.43 -11.49
CA VAL A 158 0.01 8.54 -11.24
C VAL A 158 -0.77 7.50 -12.06
N ILE A 159 -0.45 7.32 -13.35
CA ILE A 159 -1.09 6.32 -14.21
C ILE A 159 -0.88 4.91 -13.64
N MET A 160 0.36 4.57 -13.27
CA MET A 160 0.70 3.25 -12.74
C MET A 160 -0.07 2.92 -11.46
N ILE A 161 -0.06 3.82 -10.48
CA ILE A 161 -0.77 3.61 -9.22
C ILE A 161 -2.27 3.50 -9.46
N SER A 162 -2.85 4.41 -10.24
CA SER A 162 -4.29 4.40 -10.51
C SER A 162 -4.75 3.12 -11.19
N ALA A 163 -3.97 2.60 -12.14
CA ALA A 163 -4.28 1.34 -12.82
C ALA A 163 -4.20 0.14 -11.89
N LEU A 164 -3.13 0.03 -11.09
CA LEU A 164 -2.92 -1.10 -10.18
C LEU A 164 -3.94 -1.12 -9.03
N GLU A 165 -4.22 0.02 -8.40
CA GLU A 165 -5.23 0.11 -7.32
C GLU A 165 -6.65 -0.15 -7.86
N GLY A 166 -7.00 0.37 -9.03
CA GLY A 166 -8.26 0.06 -9.70
C GLY A 166 -8.39 -1.42 -10.02
N ALA A 167 -7.32 -2.06 -10.46
CA ALA A 167 -7.30 -3.49 -10.75
C ALA A 167 -7.43 -4.35 -9.48
N ILE A 168 -6.80 -3.96 -8.36
CA ILE A 168 -6.99 -4.63 -7.05
C ILE A 168 -8.46 -4.54 -6.62
N LEU A 169 -9.09 -3.37 -6.76
CA LEU A 169 -10.51 -3.20 -6.45
C LEU A 169 -11.38 -4.17 -7.24
N LEU A 170 -11.21 -4.22 -8.56
CA LEU A 170 -12.00 -5.08 -9.44
C LEU A 170 -11.71 -6.57 -9.17
N ALA A 171 -10.46 -6.95 -8.99
CA ALA A 171 -10.07 -8.33 -8.68
C ALA A 171 -10.70 -8.81 -7.36
N LYS A 172 -10.73 -7.97 -6.33
CA LYS A 172 -11.39 -8.28 -5.05
C LYS A 172 -12.92 -8.37 -5.19
N LEU A 173 -13.52 -7.42 -5.90
CA LEU A 173 -14.98 -7.35 -6.09
C LEU A 173 -15.52 -8.57 -6.83
N HIS A 174 -14.86 -8.93 -7.93
CA HIS A 174 -15.26 -10.06 -8.77
C HIS A 174 -14.69 -11.41 -8.31
N LYS A 175 -13.70 -11.40 -7.38
CA LYS A 175 -12.93 -12.59 -6.96
C LYS A 175 -12.20 -13.27 -8.12
N GLU A 176 -11.71 -12.48 -9.05
CA GLU A 176 -11.01 -12.92 -10.26
C GLU A 176 -9.65 -12.24 -10.36
N ALA A 177 -8.59 -13.04 -10.43
CA ALA A 177 -7.22 -12.54 -10.58
C ALA A 177 -6.99 -11.83 -11.93
N TYR A 178 -7.80 -12.15 -12.94
CA TYR A 178 -7.71 -11.65 -14.31
C TYR A 178 -7.54 -10.12 -14.38
N TYR A 179 -8.33 -9.36 -13.61
CA TYR A 179 -8.26 -7.90 -13.61
C TYR A 179 -6.87 -7.38 -13.25
N LEU A 180 -6.28 -7.94 -12.20
CA LEU A 180 -4.95 -7.52 -11.74
C LEU A 180 -3.84 -8.03 -12.67
N GLN A 181 -3.99 -9.22 -13.24
CA GLN A 181 -3.05 -9.76 -14.22
C GLN A 181 -2.97 -8.86 -15.47
N VAL A 182 -4.12 -8.53 -16.07
CA VAL A 182 -4.17 -7.67 -17.27
C VAL A 182 -3.59 -6.29 -17.01
N ALA A 183 -3.92 -5.67 -15.87
CA ALA A 183 -3.37 -4.37 -15.53
C ALA A 183 -1.86 -4.41 -15.30
N ALA A 184 -1.38 -5.45 -14.62
CA ALA A 184 0.05 -5.64 -14.38
C ALA A 184 0.82 -5.87 -15.70
N ASP A 185 0.33 -6.74 -16.58
CA ASP A 185 0.91 -6.97 -17.89
C ASP A 185 1.01 -5.66 -18.68
N HIS A 186 -0.08 -4.88 -18.72
CA HIS A 186 -0.10 -3.60 -19.40
C HIS A 186 0.91 -2.60 -18.80
N GLN A 187 1.05 -2.55 -17.48
CA GLN A 187 2.04 -1.65 -16.84
C GLN A 187 3.47 -2.08 -17.16
N ILE A 188 3.76 -3.38 -17.21
CA ILE A 188 5.07 -3.90 -17.62
C ILE A 188 5.37 -3.56 -19.08
N ASP A 189 4.39 -3.72 -19.97
CA ASP A 189 4.53 -3.32 -21.37
C ASP A 189 4.81 -1.82 -21.51
N LEU A 190 4.13 -0.96 -20.74
CA LEU A 190 4.39 0.48 -20.72
C LEU A 190 5.81 0.80 -20.23
N ILE A 191 6.31 0.11 -19.20
CA ILE A 191 7.71 0.26 -18.73
C ILE A 191 8.68 -0.08 -19.87
N HIS A 192 8.45 -1.19 -20.57
CA HIS A 192 9.28 -1.58 -21.70
C HIS A 192 9.22 -0.58 -22.87
N GLN A 193 8.04 -0.04 -23.18
CA GLN A 193 7.86 0.97 -24.24
C GLN A 193 8.49 2.32 -23.91
N MET A 194 8.70 2.63 -22.63
CA MET A 194 9.44 3.84 -22.22
C MET A 194 10.94 3.76 -22.53
N LYS A 195 11.51 2.55 -22.69
CA LYS A 195 12.94 2.41 -22.97
C LYS A 195 13.32 3.18 -24.22
N THR A 196 14.48 3.81 -24.18
CA THR A 196 15.11 4.38 -25.36
C THR A 196 15.41 3.23 -26.31
N SER A 197 14.86 3.27 -27.55
CA SER A 197 15.26 2.31 -28.58
C SER A 197 16.75 2.50 -28.79
N THR A 198 17.54 1.48 -28.50
CA THR A 198 18.93 1.44 -28.95
C THR A 198 18.86 1.28 -30.47
N GLU A 199 18.85 2.39 -31.22
CA GLU A 199 19.10 2.32 -32.64
C GLU A 199 20.54 1.80 -32.81
N VAL A 200 20.66 0.59 -33.32
CA VAL A 200 21.91 -0.04 -33.75
C VAL A 200 22.33 0.57 -35.08
#